data_6e655ebb90fbb4f704ae5d2f25cfe345
#
_entry.id   6e655ebb90fbb4f704ae5d2f25cfe345
#
_cell.length_a   1.000
_cell.length_b   1.000
_cell.length_c   1.000
_cell.angle_alpha   90.00
_cell.angle_beta   90.00
_cell.angle_gamma   90.00
#
_symmetry.space_group_name_H-M   'P 1'
#
loop_
_entity.id
_entity.type
_entity.pdbx_description
1 polymer ?
#
loop_
_entity_poly.entity_id
_entity_poly.type
_entity_poly.pdbx_seq_one_letter_code
_entity_poly.pdbx_strand_id
1 'polypeptide(L)'
;MKKIILIVLLAIFSYAESKFSDPQPTFENPRKLVINLHVDDLNTVSHTIGSIYNILKEYPSDTLKVTVVLYGKGMRVIKKDYDKNTLSRIKSLMEYEVEFVGCRNTMETMKWKDSDFIENIEFVQAGIVEIIERQTAGYISVTPY
;
A
#
# COMPACT_ATOMS: atom_id res chain seq x y z
N MET A 1 -16.80 -61.07 -6.90
CA MET A 1 -17.18 -59.66 -6.85
C MET A 1 -16.04 -58.85 -6.22
N LYS A 2 -15.28 -58.12 -7.02
CA LYS A 2 -14.14 -57.31 -6.53
C LYS A 2 -14.71 -55.96 -6.02
N LYS A 3 -14.60 -55.71 -4.71
CA LYS A 3 -14.94 -54.42 -4.12
C LYS A 3 -13.82 -53.40 -4.44
N ILE A 4 -14.11 -52.41 -5.28
CA ILE A 4 -13.24 -51.30 -5.55
C ILE A 4 -13.39 -50.32 -4.36
N ILE A 5 -12.35 -50.20 -3.54
CA ILE A 5 -12.29 -49.21 -2.47
C ILE A 5 -11.80 -47.91 -3.14
N LEU A 6 -12.70 -46.93 -3.29
CA LEU A 6 -12.40 -45.59 -3.75
C LEU A 6 -11.77 -44.82 -2.60
N ILE A 7 -10.44 -44.67 -2.59
CA ILE A 7 -9.73 -43.83 -1.63
C ILE A 7 -9.85 -42.38 -2.14
N VAL A 8 -10.74 -41.61 -1.53
CA VAL A 8 -10.83 -40.15 -1.75
C VAL A 8 -9.67 -39.52 -1.00
N LEU A 9 -8.64 -39.10 -1.73
CA LEU A 9 -7.53 -38.31 -1.18
C LEU A 9 -8.04 -36.87 -0.93
N LEU A 10 -8.44 -36.57 0.31
CA LEU A 10 -8.70 -35.17 0.72
C LEU A 10 -7.34 -34.45 0.78
N ALA A 11 -7.03 -33.64 -0.24
CA ALA A 11 -5.94 -32.72 -0.19
C ALA A 11 -6.30 -31.62 0.83
N ILE A 12 -5.77 -31.74 2.05
CA ILE A 12 -5.86 -30.69 3.07
C ILE A 12 -4.91 -29.58 2.62
N PHE A 13 -5.46 -28.55 1.95
CA PHE A 13 -4.73 -27.30 1.74
C PHE A 13 -4.58 -26.62 3.10
N SER A 14 -3.39 -26.75 3.68
CA SER A 14 -3.02 -25.97 4.86
C SER A 14 -2.77 -24.53 4.41
N TYR A 15 -3.75 -23.66 4.59
CA TYR A 15 -3.54 -22.22 4.47
C TYR A 15 -2.74 -21.76 5.69
N ALA A 16 -1.59 -21.12 5.45
CA ALA A 16 -0.87 -20.44 6.52
C ALA A 16 -1.68 -19.18 6.89
N GLU A 17 -2.15 -19.10 8.11
CA GLU A 17 -2.91 -17.97 8.62
C GLU A 17 -1.96 -17.03 9.39
N SER A 18 -2.09 -15.72 9.15
CA SER A 18 -1.29 -14.71 9.84
C SER A 18 -1.74 -14.59 11.30
N LYS A 19 -0.78 -14.63 12.23
CA LYS A 19 -1.03 -14.40 13.65
C LYS A 19 -0.72 -12.95 13.99
N PHE A 20 -1.73 -12.23 14.46
CA PHE A 20 -1.55 -10.86 14.92
C PHE A 20 -1.10 -10.82 16.37
N SER A 21 -0.17 -9.89 16.68
CA SER A 21 0.28 -9.64 18.05
C SER A 21 -0.75 -8.82 18.83
N ASP A 22 -0.74 -8.97 20.17
CA ASP A 22 -1.56 -8.14 21.03
C ASP A 22 -1.00 -6.69 21.12
N PRO A 23 -1.87 -5.69 21.29
CA PRO A 23 -3.34 -5.79 21.17
C PRO A 23 -3.76 -6.14 19.74
N GLN A 24 -4.77 -6.98 19.56
CA GLN A 24 -5.28 -7.35 18.24
C GLN A 24 -5.78 -6.12 17.50
N PRO A 25 -5.62 -6.07 16.15
CA PRO A 25 -6.18 -4.98 15.37
C PRO A 25 -7.71 -5.03 15.38
N THR A 26 -8.35 -3.89 15.66
CA THR A 26 -9.81 -3.73 15.68
C THR A 26 -10.20 -2.48 14.91
N PHE A 27 -11.50 -2.29 14.68
CA PHE A 27 -12.03 -1.07 14.07
C PHE A 27 -11.67 0.19 14.90
N GLU A 28 -11.81 0.14 16.24
CA GLU A 28 -11.47 1.27 17.12
C GLU A 28 -9.95 1.47 17.27
N ASN A 29 -9.16 0.40 17.06
CA ASN A 29 -7.71 0.46 17.19
C ASN A 29 -7.05 -0.29 16.02
N PRO A 30 -7.15 0.24 14.79
CA PRO A 30 -6.55 -0.41 13.62
C PRO A 30 -5.03 -0.35 13.66
N ARG A 31 -4.38 -1.31 13.01
CA ARG A 31 -2.96 -1.17 12.66
C ARG A 31 -2.80 0.01 11.71
N LYS A 32 -1.72 0.74 11.87
CA LYS A 32 -1.40 1.91 11.06
C LYS A 32 -0.06 1.69 10.37
N LEU A 33 -0.05 1.81 9.06
CA LEU A 33 1.11 1.54 8.23
C LEU A 33 1.45 2.76 7.38
N VAL A 34 2.70 3.21 7.38
CA VAL A 34 3.22 4.20 6.44
C VAL A 34 4.26 3.56 5.54
N ILE A 35 4.08 3.69 4.24
CA ILE A 35 4.95 3.15 3.21
C ILE A 35 5.65 4.31 2.51
N ASN A 36 6.98 4.21 2.43
CA ASN A 36 7.80 5.22 1.77
C ASN A 36 8.02 4.83 0.31
N LEU A 37 7.63 5.70 -0.63
CA LEU A 37 7.87 5.49 -2.05
C LEU A 37 8.65 6.66 -2.65
N HIS A 38 9.95 6.47 -2.86
CA HIS A 38 10.87 7.51 -3.35
C HIS A 38 11.53 7.17 -4.69
N VAL A 39 11.15 6.05 -5.29
CA VAL A 39 11.64 5.54 -6.59
C VAL A 39 10.51 5.47 -7.61
N ASP A 40 10.86 5.46 -8.89
CA ASP A 40 9.90 5.45 -10.00
C ASP A 40 10.10 4.29 -10.98
N ASP A 41 11.00 3.34 -10.69
CA ASP A 41 11.14 2.17 -11.56
C ASP A 41 9.94 1.21 -11.43
N LEU A 42 9.46 0.73 -12.57
CA LEU A 42 8.23 -0.05 -12.66
C LEU A 42 8.26 -1.34 -11.84
N ASN A 43 9.39 -2.00 -11.72
CA ASN A 43 9.49 -3.26 -10.99
C ASN A 43 9.29 -3.02 -9.48
N THR A 44 10.08 -2.10 -8.90
CA THR A 44 9.98 -1.75 -7.47
C THR A 44 8.58 -1.22 -7.14
N VAL A 45 8.03 -0.33 -7.99
CA VAL A 45 6.68 0.21 -7.82
C VAL A 45 5.63 -0.91 -7.88
N SER A 46 5.73 -1.81 -8.85
CA SER A 46 4.80 -2.94 -8.99
C SER A 46 4.86 -3.89 -7.80
N HIS A 47 6.06 -4.17 -7.28
CA HIS A 47 6.25 -4.97 -6.06
C HIS A 47 5.67 -4.28 -4.83
N THR A 48 5.92 -2.97 -4.67
CA THR A 48 5.35 -2.17 -3.58
C THR A 48 3.81 -2.23 -3.59
N ILE A 49 3.19 -1.97 -4.74
CA ILE A 49 1.73 -2.05 -4.89
C ILE A 49 1.22 -3.48 -4.62
N GLY A 50 1.93 -4.51 -5.12
CA GLY A 50 1.60 -5.90 -4.86
C GLY A 50 1.66 -6.25 -3.37
N SER A 51 2.67 -5.73 -2.66
CA SER A 51 2.81 -5.91 -1.21
C SER A 51 1.64 -5.27 -0.45
N ILE A 52 1.19 -4.08 -0.87
CA ILE A 52 0.01 -3.44 -0.26
C ILE A 52 -1.24 -4.31 -0.42
N TYR A 53 -1.50 -4.86 -1.62
CA TYR A 53 -2.62 -5.77 -1.84
C TYR A 53 -2.52 -7.03 -0.96
N ASN A 54 -1.32 -7.59 -0.80
CA ASN A 54 -1.11 -8.76 0.04
C ASN A 54 -1.37 -8.44 1.52
N ILE A 55 -0.89 -7.28 1.99
CA ILE A 55 -1.15 -6.82 3.36
C ILE A 55 -2.65 -6.64 3.60
N LEU A 56 -3.35 -5.95 2.68
CA LEU A 56 -4.80 -5.73 2.80
C LEU A 56 -5.61 -7.03 2.86
N LYS A 57 -5.15 -8.11 2.21
CA LYS A 57 -5.82 -9.42 2.24
C LYS A 57 -5.70 -10.12 3.58
N GLU A 58 -4.61 -9.89 4.32
CA GLU A 58 -4.34 -10.56 5.59
C GLU A 58 -5.10 -9.94 6.75
N TYR A 59 -5.42 -8.64 6.69
CA TYR A 59 -6.12 -7.94 7.75
C TYR A 59 -7.63 -8.00 7.56
N PRO A 60 -8.41 -8.23 8.63
CA PRO A 60 -9.86 -8.07 8.57
C PRO A 60 -10.25 -6.66 8.13
N SER A 61 -11.38 -6.52 7.46
CA SER A 61 -11.88 -5.22 7.00
C SER A 61 -11.87 -4.19 8.13
N ASP A 62 -11.50 -2.95 7.79
CA ASP A 62 -11.49 -1.79 8.69
C ASP A 62 -10.53 -1.89 9.91
N THR A 63 -9.61 -2.86 9.90
CA THR A 63 -8.63 -3.03 10.99
C THR A 63 -7.21 -2.61 10.63
N LEU A 64 -7.01 -2.05 9.42
CA LEU A 64 -5.74 -1.56 8.92
C LEU A 64 -5.91 -0.20 8.23
N LYS A 65 -5.03 0.75 8.54
CA LYS A 65 -4.88 2.01 7.81
C LYS A 65 -3.53 2.02 7.11
N VAL A 66 -3.53 2.33 5.82
CA VAL A 66 -2.31 2.38 5.00
C VAL A 66 -2.18 3.76 4.37
N THR A 67 -1.04 4.39 4.58
CA THR A 67 -0.65 5.63 3.90
C THR A 67 0.62 5.41 3.11
N VAL A 68 0.62 5.77 1.84
CA VAL A 68 1.80 5.77 0.97
C VAL A 68 2.27 7.19 0.78
N VAL A 69 3.48 7.52 1.26
CA VAL A 69 4.07 8.84 1.12
C VAL A 69 5.07 8.84 -0.04
N LEU A 70 4.81 9.68 -1.04
CA LEU A 70 5.61 9.79 -2.25
C LEU A 70 6.45 11.08 -2.21
N TYR A 71 7.74 10.93 -2.45
CA TYR A 71 8.67 12.06 -2.55
C TYR A 71 9.81 11.75 -3.52
N GLY A 72 10.60 12.75 -3.90
CA GLY A 72 11.65 12.58 -4.89
C GLY A 72 11.12 11.96 -6.20
N LYS A 73 11.82 10.98 -6.74
CA LYS A 73 11.39 10.29 -7.96
C LYS A 73 10.05 9.55 -7.81
N GLY A 74 9.71 9.11 -6.60
CA GLY A 74 8.44 8.43 -6.33
C GLY A 74 7.21 9.26 -6.70
N MET A 75 7.30 10.59 -6.68
CA MET A 75 6.22 11.47 -7.11
C MET A 75 5.79 11.25 -8.57
N ARG A 76 6.68 10.74 -9.43
CA ARG A 76 6.32 10.41 -10.82
C ARG A 76 5.25 9.32 -10.93
N VAL A 77 5.20 8.44 -9.96
CA VAL A 77 4.29 7.27 -9.94
C VAL A 77 2.82 7.68 -9.95
N ILE A 78 2.51 8.86 -9.42
CA ILE A 78 1.14 9.40 -9.38
C ILE A 78 0.87 10.48 -10.43
N LYS A 79 1.81 10.73 -11.37
CA LYS A 79 1.56 11.63 -12.49
C LYS A 79 0.66 10.98 -13.53
N LYS A 80 -0.19 11.77 -14.18
CA LYS A 80 -1.15 11.31 -15.22
C LYS A 80 -0.49 10.62 -16.41
N ASP A 81 0.78 10.93 -16.69
CA ASP A 81 1.58 10.38 -17.76
C ASP A 81 2.42 9.15 -17.38
N TYR A 82 2.27 8.64 -16.15
CA TYR A 82 2.93 7.42 -15.73
C TYR A 82 2.26 6.16 -16.30
N ASP A 83 2.76 4.98 -15.98
CA ASP A 83 2.24 3.71 -16.49
C ASP A 83 0.76 3.50 -16.16
N LYS A 84 -0.06 3.27 -17.18
CA LYS A 84 -1.53 3.18 -17.05
C LYS A 84 -1.99 2.04 -16.14
N ASN A 85 -1.29 0.89 -16.20
CA ASN A 85 -1.63 -0.25 -15.35
C ASN A 85 -1.35 0.08 -13.87
N THR A 86 -0.20 0.70 -13.59
CA THR A 86 0.14 1.17 -12.24
C THR A 86 -0.87 2.18 -11.72
N LEU A 87 -1.24 3.17 -12.54
CA LEU A 87 -2.25 4.17 -12.15
C LEU A 87 -3.62 3.55 -11.88
N SER A 88 -4.03 2.55 -12.64
CA SER A 88 -5.28 1.82 -12.41
C SER A 88 -5.24 1.08 -11.05
N ARG A 89 -4.12 0.44 -10.74
CA ARG A 89 -3.93 -0.26 -9.46
C ARG A 89 -3.92 0.71 -8.27
N ILE A 90 -3.28 1.88 -8.41
CA ILE A 90 -3.30 2.93 -7.39
C ILE A 90 -4.73 3.41 -7.14
N LYS A 91 -5.51 3.70 -8.19
CA LYS A 91 -6.92 4.09 -8.05
C LYS A 91 -7.75 3.03 -7.33
N SER A 92 -7.52 1.75 -7.66
CA SER A 92 -8.17 0.65 -6.95
C SER A 92 -7.78 0.60 -5.47
N LEU A 93 -6.51 0.83 -5.12
CA LEU A 93 -6.08 0.89 -3.71
C LEU A 93 -6.74 2.07 -2.97
N MET A 94 -6.96 3.21 -3.62
CA MET A 94 -7.70 4.32 -3.03
C MET A 94 -9.16 3.96 -2.71
N GLU A 95 -9.79 3.10 -3.53
CA GLU A 95 -11.13 2.56 -3.25
C GLU A 95 -11.14 1.65 -2.01
N TYR A 96 -9.99 1.07 -1.64
CA TYR A 96 -9.74 0.35 -0.38
C TYR A 96 -9.20 1.26 0.74
N GLU A 97 -9.43 2.57 0.64
CA GLU A 97 -9.03 3.56 1.64
C GLU A 97 -7.52 3.68 1.89
N VAL A 98 -6.69 3.24 0.93
CA VAL A 98 -5.25 3.52 0.97
C VAL A 98 -5.02 4.98 0.61
N GLU A 99 -4.42 5.73 1.53
CA GLU A 99 -4.07 7.13 1.31
C GLU A 99 -2.78 7.25 0.50
N PHE A 100 -2.76 8.14 -0.49
CA PHE A 100 -1.56 8.50 -1.23
C PHE A 100 -1.25 9.98 -0.99
N VAL A 101 -0.07 10.25 -0.43
CA VAL A 101 0.36 11.59 -0.01
C VAL A 101 1.58 12.02 -0.80
N GLY A 102 1.49 13.14 -1.51
CA GLY A 102 2.55 13.70 -2.35
C GLY A 102 3.31 14.84 -1.67
N CYS A 103 4.58 15.02 -2.05
CA CYS A 103 5.50 16.02 -1.50
C CYS A 103 5.56 17.30 -2.35
N ARG A 104 5.12 18.44 -1.83
CA ARG A 104 5.18 19.73 -2.53
C ARG A 104 6.61 20.22 -2.77
N ASN A 105 7.54 20.01 -1.85
CA ASN A 105 8.95 20.36 -2.07
C ASN A 105 9.51 19.67 -3.33
N THR A 106 9.11 18.43 -3.60
CA THR A 106 9.49 17.74 -4.84
C THR A 106 8.82 18.39 -6.06
N MET A 107 7.53 18.74 -5.96
CA MET A 107 6.82 19.41 -7.05
C MET A 107 7.48 20.75 -7.40
N GLU A 108 7.83 21.56 -6.42
CA GLU A 108 8.51 22.85 -6.59
C GLU A 108 9.87 22.67 -7.28
N THR A 109 10.69 21.72 -6.81
CA THR A 109 12.00 21.40 -7.40
C THR A 109 11.87 20.95 -8.86
N MET A 110 10.87 20.13 -9.16
CA MET A 110 10.64 19.56 -10.48
C MET A 110 9.76 20.46 -11.38
N LYS A 111 9.27 21.59 -10.85
CA LYS A 111 8.35 22.52 -11.53
C LYS A 111 7.05 21.84 -12.00
N TRP A 112 6.55 20.90 -11.23
CA TRP A 112 5.27 20.23 -11.48
C TRP A 112 4.11 21.00 -10.86
N LYS A 113 2.93 20.87 -11.48
CA LYS A 113 1.67 21.48 -11.04
C LYS A 113 0.72 20.43 -10.52
N ASP A 114 -0.23 20.78 -9.69
CA ASP A 114 -1.28 19.89 -9.20
C ASP A 114 -2.01 19.19 -10.35
N SER A 115 -2.22 19.89 -11.48
CA SER A 115 -2.86 19.35 -12.68
C SER A 115 -2.10 18.22 -13.37
N ASP A 116 -0.82 18.00 -13.05
CA ASP A 116 -0.01 16.93 -13.61
C ASP A 116 -0.29 15.58 -12.93
N PHE A 117 -0.95 15.58 -11.78
CA PHE A 117 -1.18 14.41 -10.95
C PHE A 117 -2.61 13.88 -11.08
N ILE A 118 -2.79 12.60 -10.74
CA ILE A 118 -4.12 12.00 -10.65
C ILE A 118 -4.92 12.63 -9.49
N GLU A 119 -6.22 12.47 -9.52
CA GLU A 119 -7.13 13.01 -8.50
C GLU A 119 -7.01 12.26 -7.17
N ASN A 120 -7.53 12.85 -6.10
CA ASN A 120 -7.58 12.30 -4.74
C ASN A 120 -6.20 12.04 -4.10
N ILE A 121 -5.18 12.78 -4.53
CA ILE A 121 -3.88 12.82 -3.84
C ILE A 121 -3.91 13.96 -2.82
N GLU A 122 -3.56 13.65 -1.59
CA GLU A 122 -3.25 14.66 -0.59
C GLU A 122 -1.83 15.18 -0.80
N PHE A 123 -1.61 16.50 -0.68
CA PHE A 123 -0.28 17.09 -0.81
C PHE A 123 0.14 17.75 0.50
N VAL A 124 1.30 17.34 1.00
CA VAL A 124 1.96 17.95 2.16
C VAL A 124 3.23 18.69 1.73
N GLN A 125 3.68 19.68 2.50
CA GLN A 125 4.86 20.44 2.13
C GLN A 125 6.11 19.58 2.03
N ALA A 126 6.35 18.69 3.00
CA ALA A 126 7.54 17.84 3.05
C ALA A 126 7.17 16.38 3.36
N GLY A 127 7.32 15.50 2.38
CA GLY A 127 6.99 14.08 2.56
C GLY A 127 7.76 13.38 3.68
N ILE A 128 9.05 13.74 3.88
CA ILE A 128 9.84 13.18 4.99
C ILE A 128 9.28 13.60 6.35
N VAL A 129 8.80 14.83 6.50
CA VAL A 129 8.16 15.30 7.74
C VAL A 129 6.86 14.53 7.97
N GLU A 130 6.06 14.33 6.92
CA GLU A 130 4.84 13.52 7.01
C GLU A 130 5.12 12.11 7.53
N ILE A 131 6.19 11.45 7.05
CA ILE A 131 6.60 10.13 7.53
C ILE A 131 6.94 10.17 9.03
N ILE A 132 7.69 11.18 9.47
CA ILE A 132 8.06 11.35 10.88
C ILE A 132 6.81 11.55 11.74
N GLU A 133 5.91 12.42 11.34
CA GLU A 133 4.67 12.71 12.08
C GLU A 133 3.73 11.49 12.11
N ARG A 134 3.61 10.75 11.01
CA ARG A 134 2.86 9.48 11.01
C ARG A 134 3.46 8.47 11.98
N GLN A 135 4.78 8.28 12.00
CA GLN A 135 5.44 7.39 12.95
C GLN A 135 5.23 7.84 14.40
N THR A 136 5.31 9.15 14.67
CA THR A 136 5.02 9.74 15.99
C THR A 136 3.55 9.47 16.40
N ALA A 137 2.63 9.46 15.42
CA ALA A 137 1.22 9.10 15.62
C ALA A 137 0.94 7.58 15.69
N GLY A 138 1.99 6.76 15.78
CA GLY A 138 1.90 5.32 15.96
C GLY A 138 1.81 4.49 14.68
N TYR A 139 2.15 5.07 13.52
CA TYR A 139 2.28 4.29 12.29
C TYR A 139 3.59 3.51 12.27
N ILE A 140 3.52 2.28 11.82
CA ILE A 140 4.70 1.44 11.56
C ILE A 140 5.20 1.77 10.15
N SER A 141 6.47 2.14 10.03
CA SER A 141 7.07 2.39 8.71
C SER A 141 7.57 1.10 8.09
N VAL A 142 7.18 0.88 6.84
CA VAL A 142 7.66 -0.24 6.02
C VAL A 142 8.14 0.29 4.68
N THR A 143 9.29 -0.19 4.24
CA THR A 143 9.81 0.08 2.90
C THR A 143 9.88 -1.26 2.17
N PRO A 144 8.87 -1.61 1.36
CA PRO A 144 8.93 -2.80 0.54
C PRO A 144 9.98 -2.56 -0.55
N TYR A 145 11.08 -3.32 -0.49
CA TYR A 145 12.25 -3.38 -1.41
C TYR A 145 12.75 -2.06 -2.00
#